data_3686a9f33b53079556b468b27955f957
#
_entry.id   3686a9f33b53079556b468b27955f957
#
_cell.length_a   1.000
_cell.length_b   1.000
_cell.length_c   1.000
_cell.angle_alpha   90.00
_cell.angle_beta   90.00
_cell.angle_gamma   90.00
#
_symmetry.space_group_name_H-M   'P 1'
#
loop_
_entity.id
_entity.type
_entity.pdbx_description
1 polymer ?
#
loop_
_entity_poly.entity_id
_entity_poly.type
_entity_poly.pdbx_seq_one_letter_code
_entity_poly.pdbx_strand_id
1 'polypeptide(L)'
;IIENLMDKVDNLILCGGMTYTFAKAQGGKIGNSIVEDDKLELALDIIAKAKAKGVNLVLGTDCVAADAFSNDANTQIVPSNNIPDGWEGLDAGPETQKSFAAAIENAKTILWNGPAGVFEFDNFTAGSRAIAEAIAKATKNGAFSLIGGGDSVACINKFGMADQVSYISTGGGALLEAIEGKVLPGVAAIKGE
;
A
#
# COMPACT_ATOMS: atom_id res chain seq x y z
N ILE A 1 -9.02 -12.87 9.50
CA ILE A 1 -8.81 -11.43 9.77
C ILE A 1 -8.94 -10.63 8.50
N ILE A 2 -8.21 -11.01 7.44
CA ILE A 2 -8.35 -10.38 6.13
C ILE A 2 -9.75 -10.59 5.56
N GLU A 3 -10.34 -11.74 5.82
CA GLU A 3 -11.70 -12.05 5.36
C GLU A 3 -12.72 -11.04 5.90
N ASN A 4 -12.57 -10.65 7.16
CA ASN A 4 -13.47 -9.66 7.76
C ASN A 4 -13.30 -8.29 7.10
N LEU A 5 -12.07 -7.91 6.79
CA LEU A 5 -11.80 -6.67 6.09
C LEU A 5 -12.39 -6.69 4.68
N MET A 6 -12.27 -7.80 3.97
CA MET A 6 -12.82 -7.95 2.63
C MET A 6 -14.34 -7.81 2.56
N ASP A 7 -15.04 -8.14 3.63
CA ASP A 7 -16.50 -7.95 3.71
C ASP A 7 -16.88 -6.47 3.88
N LYS A 8 -15.92 -5.61 4.24
CA LYS A 8 -16.15 -4.21 4.59
C LYS A 8 -15.60 -3.22 3.57
N VAL A 9 -14.85 -3.68 2.56
CA VAL A 9 -14.19 -2.79 1.61
C VAL A 9 -14.60 -3.11 0.18
N ASP A 10 -14.57 -2.09 -0.68
CA ASP A 10 -14.75 -2.24 -2.12
C ASP A 10 -13.41 -2.40 -2.83
N ASN A 11 -12.39 -1.72 -2.32
CA ASN A 11 -11.04 -1.76 -2.85
C ASN A 11 -10.07 -2.06 -1.71
N LEU A 12 -9.18 -3.01 -1.94
CA LEU A 12 -8.07 -3.31 -1.04
C LEU A 12 -6.78 -3.11 -1.81
N ILE A 13 -6.00 -2.12 -1.41
CA ILE A 13 -4.72 -1.78 -2.05
C ILE A 13 -3.61 -2.33 -1.18
N LEU A 14 -2.81 -3.22 -1.73
CA LEU A 14 -1.64 -3.78 -1.05
C LEU A 14 -0.38 -3.11 -1.56
N CYS A 15 0.40 -2.56 -0.66
CA CYS A 15 1.61 -1.82 -1.00
C CYS A 15 2.76 -2.17 -0.05
N GLY A 16 3.91 -1.56 -0.28
CA GLY A 16 5.10 -1.84 0.51
C GLY A 16 5.66 -3.23 0.26
N GLY A 17 6.23 -3.84 1.28
CA GLY A 17 6.88 -5.15 1.19
C GLY A 17 5.97 -6.29 0.77
N MET A 18 4.68 -6.19 1.04
CA MET A 18 3.69 -7.20 0.64
C MET A 18 3.59 -7.34 -0.88
N THR A 19 3.90 -6.29 -1.64
CA THR A 19 3.92 -6.32 -3.11
C THR A 19 4.76 -7.50 -3.61
N TYR A 20 5.94 -7.69 -3.03
CA TYR A 20 6.90 -8.69 -3.50
C TYR A 20 6.53 -10.10 -3.06
N THR A 21 5.92 -10.24 -1.90
CA THR A 21 5.35 -11.51 -1.47
C THR A 21 4.25 -11.97 -2.43
N PHE A 22 3.35 -11.08 -2.80
CA PHE A 22 2.28 -11.38 -3.76
C PHE A 22 2.84 -11.67 -5.16
N ALA A 23 3.85 -10.92 -5.61
CA ALA A 23 4.49 -11.15 -6.90
C ALA A 23 5.13 -12.53 -6.96
N LYS A 24 5.88 -12.91 -5.92
CA LYS A 24 6.51 -14.24 -5.83
C LYS A 24 5.48 -15.35 -5.77
N ALA A 25 4.40 -15.16 -5.02
CA ALA A 25 3.32 -16.13 -4.90
C ALA A 25 2.69 -16.46 -6.27
N GLN A 26 2.67 -15.49 -7.16
CA GLN A 26 2.14 -15.64 -8.52
C GLN A 26 3.19 -16.11 -9.54
N GLY A 27 4.36 -16.53 -9.07
CA GLY A 27 5.43 -17.05 -9.91
C GLY A 27 6.41 -16.01 -10.44
N GLY A 28 6.34 -14.77 -9.95
CA GLY A 28 7.22 -13.69 -10.37
C GLY A 28 8.63 -13.79 -9.77
N LYS A 29 9.55 -13.04 -10.37
CA LYS A 29 10.92 -12.89 -9.89
C LYS A 29 11.04 -11.55 -9.17
N ILE A 30 11.53 -11.57 -7.95
CA ILE A 30 11.59 -10.38 -7.09
C ILE A 30 13.02 -9.97 -6.71
N GLY A 31 14.05 -10.64 -7.26
CA GLY A 31 15.44 -10.34 -6.94
C GLY A 31 15.72 -10.48 -5.45
N ASN A 32 16.36 -9.48 -4.87
CA ASN A 32 16.67 -9.43 -3.44
C ASN A 32 15.60 -8.73 -2.61
N SER A 33 14.41 -8.50 -3.16
CA SER A 33 13.33 -7.81 -2.46
C SER A 33 12.91 -8.54 -1.20
N ILE A 34 12.42 -7.78 -0.22
CA ILE A 34 11.87 -8.34 0.99
C ILE A 34 10.69 -9.27 0.65
N VAL A 35 10.62 -10.40 1.31
CA VAL A 35 9.58 -11.39 1.06
C VAL A 35 9.30 -12.21 2.32
N GLU A 36 8.03 -12.57 2.51
CA GLU A 36 7.62 -13.49 3.56
C GLU A 36 7.25 -14.82 2.90
N ASP A 37 8.24 -15.72 2.78
CA ASP A 37 8.07 -17.00 2.09
C ASP A 37 7.04 -17.93 2.75
N ASP A 38 6.80 -17.78 4.04
CA ASP A 38 5.79 -18.53 4.78
C ASP A 38 4.36 -18.03 4.49
N LYS A 39 4.20 -16.94 3.76
CA LYS A 39 2.89 -16.34 3.44
C LYS A 39 2.53 -16.39 1.96
N LEU A 40 3.26 -17.14 1.15
CA LEU A 40 2.96 -17.25 -0.28
C LEU A 40 1.59 -17.89 -0.54
N GLU A 41 1.26 -18.96 0.19
CA GLU A 41 -0.06 -19.59 0.08
C GLU A 41 -1.17 -18.66 0.55
N LEU A 42 -0.93 -17.92 1.62
CA LEU A 42 -1.88 -16.94 2.12
C LEU A 42 -2.14 -15.85 1.08
N ALA A 43 -1.10 -15.40 0.39
CA ALA A 43 -1.23 -14.39 -0.66
C ALA A 43 -2.14 -14.88 -1.79
N LEU A 44 -1.96 -16.11 -2.26
CA LEU A 44 -2.82 -16.71 -3.28
C LEU A 44 -4.27 -16.86 -2.79
N ASP A 45 -4.44 -17.21 -1.54
CA ASP A 45 -5.76 -17.34 -0.92
C ASP A 45 -6.48 -16.00 -0.85
N ILE A 46 -5.77 -14.94 -0.50
CA ILE A 46 -6.30 -13.57 -0.48
C ILE A 46 -6.78 -13.16 -1.87
N ILE A 47 -5.99 -13.43 -2.90
CA ILE A 47 -6.36 -13.09 -4.28
C ILE A 47 -7.65 -13.81 -4.68
N ALA A 48 -7.74 -15.10 -4.38
CA ALA A 48 -8.92 -15.90 -4.70
C ALA A 48 -10.17 -15.41 -3.95
N LYS A 49 -10.02 -15.10 -2.67
CA LYS A 49 -11.13 -14.60 -1.84
C LYS A 49 -11.60 -13.22 -2.27
N ALA A 50 -10.69 -12.33 -2.60
CA ALA A 50 -11.05 -11.01 -3.11
C ALA A 50 -11.89 -11.13 -4.38
N LYS A 51 -11.47 -11.98 -5.30
CA LYS A 51 -12.21 -12.24 -6.54
C LYS A 51 -13.60 -12.81 -6.25
N ALA A 52 -13.70 -13.79 -5.36
CA ALA A 52 -14.96 -14.42 -4.99
C ALA A 52 -15.94 -13.43 -4.33
N LYS A 53 -15.43 -12.48 -3.56
CA LYS A 53 -16.23 -11.48 -2.84
C LYS A 53 -16.48 -10.19 -3.63
N GLY A 54 -15.94 -10.09 -4.84
CA GLY A 54 -16.10 -8.90 -5.66
C GLY A 54 -15.29 -7.70 -5.16
N VAL A 55 -14.28 -7.91 -4.36
CA VAL A 55 -13.38 -6.86 -3.89
C VAL A 55 -12.33 -6.58 -4.95
N ASN A 56 -12.14 -5.31 -5.30
CA ASN A 56 -11.08 -4.91 -6.21
C ASN A 56 -9.74 -4.92 -5.47
N LEU A 57 -8.96 -5.96 -5.69
CA LEU A 57 -7.62 -6.07 -5.11
C LEU A 57 -6.62 -5.38 -6.04
N VAL A 58 -6.05 -4.27 -5.58
CA VAL A 58 -5.11 -3.46 -6.35
C VAL A 58 -3.69 -3.82 -5.91
N LEU A 59 -2.94 -4.42 -6.82
CA LEU A 59 -1.55 -4.80 -6.61
C LEU A 59 -0.64 -3.93 -7.47
N GLY A 60 0.60 -3.72 -7.00
CA GLY A 60 1.58 -3.01 -7.81
C GLY A 60 1.97 -3.78 -9.06
N THR A 61 2.14 -3.07 -10.16
CA THR A 61 2.56 -3.66 -11.44
C THR A 61 4.00 -3.33 -11.78
N ASP A 62 4.51 -2.20 -11.32
CA ASP A 62 5.90 -1.78 -11.48
C ASP A 62 6.46 -1.27 -10.16
N CYS A 63 7.78 -1.21 -10.09
CA CYS A 63 8.45 -0.71 -8.90
C CYS A 63 9.73 0.04 -9.28
N VAL A 64 10.19 0.86 -8.34
CA VAL A 64 11.52 1.45 -8.40
C VAL A 64 12.46 0.48 -7.72
N ALA A 65 13.26 -0.22 -8.53
CA ALA A 65 14.25 -1.16 -8.03
C ALA A 65 15.59 -0.46 -7.79
N ALA A 66 16.29 -0.89 -6.76
CA ALA A 66 17.59 -0.35 -6.38
C ALA A 66 18.62 -1.47 -6.28
N ASP A 67 19.87 -1.15 -6.56
CA ASP A 67 20.98 -2.12 -6.47
C ASP A 67 21.55 -2.24 -5.06
N ALA A 68 21.07 -1.43 -4.12
CA ALA A 68 21.43 -1.49 -2.72
C ALA A 68 20.34 -0.86 -1.85
N PHE A 69 20.28 -1.23 -0.59
CA PHE A 69 19.38 -0.58 0.38
C PHE A 69 20.02 0.72 0.87
N SER A 70 19.92 1.76 0.05
CA SER A 70 20.53 3.06 0.30
C SER A 70 19.80 4.13 -0.48
N ASN A 71 19.70 5.33 0.10
CA ASN A 71 19.11 6.47 -0.60
C ASN A 71 19.88 6.82 -1.90
N ASP A 72 21.16 6.54 -1.95
CA ASP A 72 22.03 6.87 -3.08
C ASP A 72 22.22 5.70 -4.05
N ALA A 73 21.47 4.62 -3.89
CA ALA A 73 21.55 3.47 -4.77
C ALA A 73 21.18 3.86 -6.20
N ASN A 74 21.73 3.12 -7.16
CA ASN A 74 21.26 3.22 -8.54
C ASN A 74 19.86 2.63 -8.62
N THR A 75 19.01 3.25 -9.43
CA THR A 75 17.61 2.85 -9.55
C THR A 75 17.22 2.58 -10.98
N GLN A 76 16.23 1.73 -11.16
CA GLN A 76 15.55 1.52 -12.43
C GLN A 76 14.09 1.15 -12.17
N ILE A 77 13.24 1.46 -13.13
CA ILE A 77 11.83 1.08 -13.07
C ILE A 77 11.68 -0.25 -13.79
N VAL A 78 11.14 -1.24 -13.08
CA VAL A 78 10.97 -2.60 -13.61
C VAL A 78 9.59 -3.13 -13.23
N PRO A 79 9.09 -4.15 -13.95
CA PRO A 79 7.89 -4.85 -13.48
C PRO A 79 8.10 -5.46 -12.09
N SER A 80 7.12 -5.37 -11.22
CA SER A 80 7.21 -5.90 -9.85
C SER A 80 7.38 -7.43 -9.83
N ASN A 81 7.00 -8.11 -10.90
CA ASN A 81 7.12 -9.56 -11.03
C ASN A 81 8.36 -9.99 -11.85
N ASN A 82 9.24 -9.07 -12.18
CA ASN A 82 10.46 -9.37 -12.93
C ASN A 82 11.59 -8.42 -12.52
N ILE A 83 12.01 -8.52 -11.28
CA ILE A 83 13.11 -7.72 -10.72
C ILE A 83 14.41 -8.48 -10.92
N PRO A 84 15.43 -7.86 -11.53
CA PRO A 84 16.72 -8.53 -11.80
C PRO A 84 17.42 -9.00 -10.52
N ASP A 85 18.23 -10.04 -10.65
CA ASP A 85 19.08 -10.50 -9.55
C ASP A 85 20.00 -9.37 -9.10
N GLY A 86 20.19 -9.27 -7.79
CA GLY A 86 21.00 -8.20 -7.19
C GLY A 86 20.26 -6.87 -7.02
N TRP A 87 19.03 -6.77 -7.49
CA TRP A 87 18.17 -5.59 -7.34
C TRP A 87 17.02 -5.91 -6.39
N GLU A 88 16.51 -4.88 -5.74
CA GLU A 88 15.37 -5.00 -4.83
C GLU A 88 14.40 -3.86 -5.03
N GLY A 89 13.11 -4.13 -4.91
CA GLY A 89 12.09 -3.09 -5.00
C GLY A 89 12.03 -2.26 -3.72
N LEU A 90 12.14 -0.94 -3.84
CA LEU A 90 12.11 -0.03 -2.71
C LEU A 90 10.96 0.96 -2.73
N ASP A 91 10.25 1.09 -3.86
CA ASP A 91 9.10 1.98 -3.97
C ASP A 91 8.18 1.53 -5.10
N ALA A 92 6.95 2.01 -5.08
CA ALA A 92 6.01 1.81 -6.18
C ALA A 92 6.45 2.61 -7.41
N GLY A 93 6.34 2.00 -8.58
CA GLY A 93 6.67 2.67 -9.84
C GLY A 93 5.54 3.57 -10.33
N PRO A 94 5.77 4.30 -11.44
CA PRO A 94 4.81 5.30 -11.93
C PRO A 94 3.43 4.74 -12.27
N GLU A 95 3.36 3.57 -12.90
CA GLU A 95 2.07 2.95 -13.26
C GLU A 95 1.31 2.49 -12.02
N THR A 96 2.02 1.94 -11.04
CA THR A 96 1.45 1.56 -9.75
C THR A 96 0.89 2.77 -9.02
N GLN A 97 1.62 3.88 -9.02
CA GLN A 97 1.18 5.13 -8.41
C GLN A 97 -0.14 5.61 -9.02
N LYS A 98 -0.27 5.54 -10.33
CA LYS A 98 -1.51 5.91 -11.04
C LYS A 98 -2.67 5.00 -10.67
N SER A 99 -2.44 3.68 -10.60
CA SER A 99 -3.46 2.71 -10.23
C SER A 99 -3.95 2.93 -8.80
N PHE A 100 -3.04 3.19 -7.87
CA PHE A 100 -3.38 3.47 -6.48
C PHE A 100 -4.19 4.75 -6.37
N ALA A 101 -3.74 5.81 -7.03
CA ALA A 101 -4.44 7.08 -7.02
C ALA A 101 -5.86 6.96 -7.58
N ALA A 102 -6.02 6.24 -8.69
CA ALA A 102 -7.32 6.03 -9.31
C ALA A 102 -8.31 5.32 -8.38
N ALA A 103 -7.84 4.31 -7.64
CA ALA A 103 -8.67 3.59 -6.68
C ALA A 103 -9.04 4.46 -5.47
N ILE A 104 -8.13 5.32 -5.02
CA ILE A 104 -8.32 6.17 -3.84
C ILE A 104 -9.21 7.36 -4.13
N GLU A 105 -9.03 8.03 -5.26
CA GLU A 105 -9.69 9.29 -5.57
C GLU A 105 -11.22 9.21 -5.58
N ASN A 106 -11.77 8.06 -5.91
CA ASN A 106 -13.21 7.85 -5.97
C ASN A 106 -13.79 7.24 -4.69
N ALA A 107 -12.97 6.97 -3.70
CA ALA A 107 -13.42 6.38 -2.46
C ALA A 107 -14.09 7.43 -1.57
N LYS A 108 -15.09 7.01 -0.81
CA LYS A 108 -15.79 7.87 0.15
C LYS A 108 -15.24 7.73 1.56
N THR A 109 -14.70 6.57 1.87
CA THR A 109 -14.07 6.29 3.17
C THR A 109 -12.78 5.56 2.91
N ILE A 110 -11.69 6.05 3.50
CA ILE A 110 -10.34 5.56 3.25
C ILE A 110 -9.65 5.27 4.57
N LEU A 111 -9.04 4.10 4.66
CA LEU A 111 -8.12 3.76 5.74
C LEU A 111 -6.74 3.52 5.14
N TRP A 112 -5.75 4.27 5.60
CA TRP A 112 -4.36 4.07 5.19
C TRP A 112 -3.53 3.56 6.36
N ASN A 113 -2.91 2.39 6.18
CA ASN A 113 -2.05 1.74 7.16
C ASN A 113 -0.87 1.07 6.45
N GLY A 114 0.23 1.77 6.33
CA GLY A 114 1.47 1.28 5.73
C GLY A 114 1.91 2.07 4.50
N PRO A 115 3.17 2.51 4.46
CA PRO A 115 3.70 3.25 3.33
C PRO A 115 3.92 2.35 2.11
N ALA A 116 4.00 2.96 0.92
CA ALA A 116 4.21 2.24 -0.33
C ALA A 116 5.68 1.91 -0.61
N GLY A 117 6.61 2.62 0.01
CA GLY A 117 8.03 2.44 -0.20
C GLY A 117 8.84 2.73 1.05
N VAL A 118 10.16 2.71 0.91
CA VAL A 118 11.07 3.04 2.01
C VAL A 118 11.15 4.56 2.14
N PHE A 119 10.13 5.14 2.73
CA PHE A 119 9.91 6.58 2.77
C PHE A 119 10.95 7.34 3.61
N GLU A 120 11.69 6.64 4.45
CA GLU A 120 12.82 7.22 5.20
C GLU A 120 13.92 7.69 4.27
N PHE A 121 14.01 7.11 3.09
CA PHE A 121 14.89 7.55 2.01
C PHE A 121 14.14 8.49 1.10
N ASP A 122 14.61 9.72 0.95
CA ASP A 122 13.93 10.75 0.15
C ASP A 122 13.71 10.33 -1.31
N ASN A 123 14.59 9.52 -1.86
CA ASN A 123 14.49 9.05 -3.25
C ASN A 123 13.46 7.92 -3.43
N PHE A 124 12.87 7.42 -2.35
CA PHE A 124 11.90 6.32 -2.38
C PHE A 124 10.58 6.73 -1.71
N THR A 125 10.19 7.98 -1.87
CA THR A 125 8.96 8.53 -1.27
C THR A 125 7.82 8.68 -2.28
N ALA A 126 8.08 8.55 -3.57
CA ALA A 126 7.09 8.89 -4.60
C ALA A 126 5.80 8.07 -4.49
N GLY A 127 5.88 6.78 -4.19
CA GLY A 127 4.71 5.93 -4.02
C GLY A 127 3.87 6.35 -2.83
N SER A 128 4.49 6.57 -1.68
CA SER A 128 3.79 7.01 -0.46
C SER A 128 3.21 8.41 -0.64
N ARG A 129 3.93 9.29 -1.33
CA ARG A 129 3.44 10.64 -1.64
C ARG A 129 2.22 10.59 -2.57
N ALA A 130 2.24 9.72 -3.58
CA ALA A 130 1.10 9.55 -4.49
C ALA A 130 -0.15 9.11 -3.72
N ILE A 131 -0.01 8.19 -2.78
CA ILE A 131 -1.10 7.77 -1.91
C ILE A 131 -1.59 8.94 -1.06
N ALA A 132 -0.69 9.67 -0.41
CA ALA A 132 -1.05 10.80 0.45
C ALA A 132 -1.79 11.89 -0.34
N GLU A 133 -1.31 12.23 -1.54
CA GLU A 133 -1.93 13.23 -2.39
C GLU A 133 -3.33 12.80 -2.87
N ALA A 134 -3.50 11.52 -3.23
CA ALA A 134 -4.79 10.98 -3.63
C ALA A 134 -5.78 11.01 -2.46
N ILE A 135 -5.33 10.65 -1.26
CA ILE A 135 -6.17 10.73 -0.06
C ILE A 135 -6.58 12.17 0.24
N ALA A 136 -5.63 13.11 0.16
CA ALA A 136 -5.91 14.53 0.40
C ALA A 136 -6.94 15.06 -0.60
N LYS A 137 -6.81 14.70 -1.87
CA LYS A 137 -7.76 15.09 -2.92
C LYS A 137 -9.14 14.52 -2.67
N ALA A 138 -9.24 13.23 -2.34
CA ALA A 138 -10.50 12.59 -2.01
C ALA A 138 -11.15 13.25 -0.78
N THR A 139 -10.36 13.55 0.24
CA THR A 139 -10.84 14.21 1.46
C THR A 139 -11.40 15.60 1.17
N LYS A 140 -10.70 16.36 0.34
CA LYS A 140 -11.18 17.67 -0.11
C LYS A 140 -12.52 17.58 -0.83
N ASN A 141 -12.76 16.48 -1.54
CA ASN A 141 -14.00 16.23 -2.26
C ASN A 141 -15.07 15.52 -1.41
N GLY A 142 -14.89 15.47 -0.11
CA GLY A 142 -15.91 14.99 0.83
C GLY A 142 -15.69 13.60 1.40
N ALA A 143 -14.60 12.91 1.05
CA ALA A 143 -14.28 11.63 1.64
C ALA A 143 -13.84 11.76 3.09
N PHE A 144 -14.09 10.71 3.87
CA PHE A 144 -13.52 10.57 5.22
C PHE A 144 -12.27 9.72 5.14
N SER A 145 -11.15 10.24 5.63
CA SER A 145 -9.87 9.54 5.60
C SER A 145 -9.29 9.36 7.00
N LEU A 146 -8.90 8.12 7.30
CA LEU A 146 -8.26 7.73 8.54
C LEU A 146 -6.85 7.26 8.24
N ILE A 147 -5.86 7.87 8.88
CA ILE A 147 -4.47 7.47 8.81
C ILE A 147 -4.12 6.75 10.09
N GLY A 148 -3.70 5.51 9.99
CA GLY A 148 -3.34 4.69 11.14
C GLY A 148 -1.98 4.02 10.97
N GLY A 149 -1.39 3.62 12.08
CA GLY A 149 -0.06 3.01 12.09
C GLY A 149 1.06 4.04 12.12
N GLY A 150 2.15 3.70 12.82
CA GLY A 150 3.25 4.64 13.05
C GLY A 150 3.91 5.14 11.77
N ASP A 151 4.12 4.25 10.81
CA ASP A 151 4.81 4.61 9.57
C ASP A 151 3.95 5.49 8.66
N SER A 152 2.65 5.23 8.57
CA SER A 152 1.76 6.06 7.75
C SER A 152 1.61 7.45 8.34
N VAL A 153 1.51 7.55 9.66
CA VAL A 153 1.48 8.83 10.35
C VAL A 153 2.79 9.59 10.14
N ALA A 154 3.93 8.90 10.22
CA ALA A 154 5.23 9.50 9.93
C ALA A 154 5.31 10.01 8.49
N CYS A 155 4.77 9.26 7.53
CA CYS A 155 4.69 9.68 6.13
C CYS A 155 3.90 10.98 5.96
N ILE A 156 2.68 11.00 6.50
CA ILE A 156 1.80 12.17 6.32
C ILE A 156 2.40 13.42 6.96
N ASN A 157 3.07 13.25 8.09
CA ASN A 157 3.78 14.34 8.75
C ASN A 157 5.01 14.80 7.96
N LYS A 158 5.77 13.85 7.42
CA LYS A 158 6.94 14.17 6.59
C LYS A 158 6.55 14.99 5.37
N PHE A 159 5.40 14.70 4.78
CA PHE A 159 4.90 15.42 3.61
C PHE A 159 4.18 16.73 3.96
N GLY A 160 4.00 17.03 5.24
CA GLY A 160 3.31 18.23 5.68
C GLY A 160 1.82 18.23 5.34
N MET A 161 1.19 17.07 5.26
CA MET A 161 -0.19 16.90 4.80
C MET A 161 -1.16 16.46 5.90
N ALA A 162 -0.74 16.51 7.16
CA ALA A 162 -1.56 16.06 8.29
C ALA A 162 -2.91 16.79 8.41
N ASP A 163 -2.96 18.04 8.00
CA ASP A 163 -4.18 18.85 8.03
C ASP A 163 -5.11 18.62 6.82
N GLN A 164 -4.69 17.79 5.87
CA GLN A 164 -5.45 17.48 4.66
C GLN A 164 -6.19 16.15 4.72
N VAL A 165 -6.14 15.48 5.86
CA VAL A 165 -6.83 14.21 6.12
C VAL A 165 -7.82 14.38 7.26
N SER A 166 -8.81 13.50 7.36
CA SER A 166 -9.89 13.65 8.34
C SER A 166 -9.46 13.32 9.77
N TYR A 167 -8.67 12.26 9.93
CA TYR A 167 -8.29 11.80 11.28
C TYR A 167 -6.96 11.05 11.24
N ILE A 168 -6.14 11.28 12.25
CA ILE A 168 -4.87 10.57 12.44
C ILE A 168 -4.95 9.83 13.77
N SER A 169 -4.81 8.50 13.72
CA SER A 169 -4.80 7.66 14.89
C SER A 169 -3.39 7.60 15.47
N THR A 170 -3.18 8.22 16.60
CA THR A 170 -1.86 8.31 17.23
C THR A 170 -1.54 7.13 18.15
N GLY A 171 -2.49 6.26 18.41
CA GLY A 171 -2.34 5.19 19.39
C GLY A 171 -2.40 3.78 18.81
N GLY A 172 -2.30 3.59 17.54
CA GLY A 172 -2.42 2.27 16.91
C GLY A 172 -3.72 1.56 17.28
N GLY A 173 -4.61 2.28 17.77
CA GLY A 173 -5.47 1.81 18.63
C GLY A 173 -6.80 1.32 18.33
N ALA A 174 -7.65 1.59 19.29
CA ALA A 174 -8.99 1.06 19.38
C ALA A 174 -9.84 1.23 18.14
N LEU A 175 -9.61 2.29 17.36
CA LEU A 175 -10.39 2.54 16.16
C LEU A 175 -10.03 1.57 15.01
N LEU A 176 -8.74 1.30 14.83
CA LEU A 176 -8.30 0.31 13.85
C LEU A 176 -8.72 -1.10 14.27
N GLU A 177 -8.61 -1.41 15.55
CA GLU A 177 -9.07 -2.68 16.10
C GLU A 177 -10.59 -2.84 15.99
N ALA A 178 -11.34 -1.76 16.12
CA ALA A 178 -12.79 -1.77 15.96
C ALA A 178 -13.21 -2.03 14.51
N ILE A 179 -12.39 -1.60 13.53
CA ILE A 179 -12.64 -1.89 12.14
C ILE A 179 -12.22 -3.32 11.83
N GLU A 180 -11.05 -3.71 12.29
CA GLU A 180 -10.51 -5.05 12.11
C GLU A 180 -9.30 -5.28 13.00
N GLY A 181 -9.22 -6.42 13.66
CA GLY A 181 -8.16 -6.73 14.62
C GLY A 181 -6.74 -6.53 14.11
N LYS A 182 -6.46 -6.91 12.86
CA LYS A 182 -5.17 -6.62 12.21
C LYS A 182 -5.41 -6.17 10.79
N VAL A 183 -4.91 -5.00 10.46
CA VAL A 183 -4.99 -4.45 9.11
C VAL A 183 -3.64 -4.69 8.45
N LEU A 184 -3.65 -5.24 7.23
CA LEU A 184 -2.44 -5.40 6.43
C LEU A 184 -1.90 -4.03 6.03
N PRO A 185 -0.57 -3.90 5.86
CA PRO A 185 0.00 -2.68 5.32
C PRO A 185 -0.61 -2.34 3.96
N GLY A 186 -1.27 -1.22 3.87
CA GLY A 186 -1.91 -0.81 2.63
C GLY A 186 -2.97 0.25 2.84
N VAL A 187 -3.79 0.40 1.82
CA VAL A 187 -4.91 1.33 1.81
C VAL A 187 -6.19 0.57 1.56
N ALA A 188 -7.21 0.82 2.35
CA ALA A 188 -8.53 0.25 2.15
C ALA A 188 -9.54 1.35 1.85
N ALA A 189 -10.32 1.19 0.79
CA ALA A 189 -11.48 2.00 0.51
C ALA A 189 -12.70 1.26 1.06
N ILE A 190 -13.21 1.72 2.16
CA ILE A 190 -14.27 1.06 2.91
C ILE A 190 -15.62 1.32 2.20
N LYS A 191 -16.50 0.31 2.20
CA LYS A 191 -17.83 0.46 1.63
C LYS A 191 -18.55 1.63 2.27
N GLY A 192 -19.02 2.56 1.43
CA GLY A 192 -19.92 3.60 1.84
C GLY A 192 -21.33 3.04 1.97
N GLU A 193 -22.04 3.49 2.97
CA GLU A 193 -23.48 3.21 3.08
C GLU A 193 -24.30 4.32 2.44
#